data_be127a1784b884322d33c694ce1d9ab3
#
_entry.id   be127a1784b884322d33c694ce1d9ab3
#
_cell.length_a   1.000
_cell.length_b   1.000
_cell.length_c   1.000
_cell.angle_alpha   90.00
_cell.angle_beta   90.00
_cell.angle_gamma   90.00
#
_symmetry.space_group_name_H-M   'P 1'
#
loop_
_entity.id
_entity.type
_entity.pdbx_description
1 polymer ?
#
loop_
_entity_poly.entity_id
_entity_poly.type
_entity_poly.pdbx_seq_one_letter_code
_entity_poly.pdbx_strand_id
1 'polypeptide(L)'
;MQICGIDDAGRGALLGPLVIAGVSLEKKNLRKLTSLGVKDSKKLSPKIRENLYKKIIQTVDNYYVAKIPPRSIDASVRKHLLNNLEAKYMAKVVSKLDADTSYVDSCDVKPLRFGKEISQLSNGHKIKSYHHADSRFVVVSA
;
A
#
# COMPACT_ATOMS: atom_id res chain seq x y z
N MET A 1 7.34 -2.49 18.01
CA MET A 1 7.37 -3.10 16.66
C MET A 1 6.73 -2.15 15.65
N GLN A 2 7.50 -1.75 14.66
CA GLN A 2 7.01 -0.95 13.54
C GLN A 2 6.25 -1.84 12.56
N ILE A 3 5.08 -1.39 12.15
CA ILE A 3 4.31 -2.05 11.08
C ILE A 3 4.04 -1.06 9.96
N CYS A 4 3.85 -1.59 8.78
CA CYS A 4 3.60 -0.81 7.57
C CYS A 4 2.34 -1.36 6.86
N GLY A 5 1.56 -0.47 6.29
CA GLY A 5 0.46 -0.84 5.40
C GLY A 5 0.68 -0.20 4.03
N ILE A 6 0.48 -0.97 2.98
CA ILE A 6 0.70 -0.54 1.60
C ILE A 6 -0.50 -0.90 0.75
N ASP A 7 -0.94 0.05 -0.04
CA ASP A 7 -2.03 -0.14 -1.01
C ASP A 7 -1.78 0.68 -2.27
N ASP A 8 -2.58 0.44 -3.30
CA ASP A 8 -2.49 1.15 -4.56
C ASP A 8 -3.76 1.95 -4.86
N ALA A 9 -3.64 2.88 -5.79
CA ALA A 9 -4.75 3.63 -6.34
C ALA A 9 -4.50 3.89 -7.83
N GLY A 10 -5.55 3.84 -8.61
CA GLY A 10 -5.51 4.14 -10.05
C GLY A 10 -5.26 2.93 -10.95
N ARG A 11 -5.26 1.71 -10.41
CA ARG A 11 -5.00 0.50 -11.19
C ARG A 11 -6.01 0.29 -12.34
N GLY A 12 -7.25 0.69 -12.15
CA GLY A 12 -8.30 0.57 -13.17
C GLY A 12 -8.40 1.78 -14.09
N ALA A 13 -7.63 2.83 -13.87
CA ALA A 13 -7.70 4.05 -14.66
C ALA A 13 -7.01 3.86 -16.01
N LEU A 14 -7.64 4.37 -17.08
CA LEU A 14 -7.08 4.32 -18.43
C LEU A 14 -6.01 5.39 -18.63
N LEU A 15 -6.14 6.51 -17.95
CA LEU A 15 -5.23 7.65 -18.04
C LEU A 15 -4.79 8.05 -16.63
N GLY A 16 -3.51 8.33 -16.47
CA GLY A 16 -2.95 8.75 -15.22
C GLY A 16 -2.05 7.71 -14.57
N PRO A 17 -1.30 8.10 -13.55
CA PRO A 17 -0.34 7.23 -12.89
C PRO A 17 -1.04 6.22 -11.96
N LEU A 18 -0.40 5.07 -11.80
CA LEU A 18 -0.69 4.17 -10.70
C LEU A 18 0.09 4.66 -9.47
N VAL A 19 -0.56 4.80 -8.35
CA VAL A 19 0.04 5.31 -7.12
C VAL A 19 0.13 4.20 -6.09
N ILE A 20 1.31 4.01 -5.54
CA ILE A 20 1.56 3.08 -4.43
C ILE A 20 1.88 3.94 -3.21
N ALA A 21 1.13 3.75 -2.14
CA ALA A 21 1.32 4.49 -0.90
C ALA A 21 1.48 3.56 0.28
N GLY A 22 2.35 3.93 1.20
CA GLY A 22 2.54 3.19 2.43
C GLY A 22 2.65 4.12 3.62
N VAL A 23 2.22 3.65 4.77
CA VAL A 23 2.37 4.31 6.05
C VAL A 23 3.00 3.34 7.04
N SER A 24 3.78 3.86 7.98
CA SER A 24 4.36 3.06 9.05
C SER A 24 4.17 3.72 10.40
N LEU A 25 3.95 2.92 11.42
CA LEU A 25 3.82 3.39 12.80
C LEU A 25 4.06 2.25 13.77
N GLU A 26 4.24 2.59 15.05
CA GLU A 26 4.29 1.58 16.11
C GLU A 26 2.95 0.84 16.21
N LYS A 27 3.02 -0.47 16.33
CA LYS A 27 1.81 -1.32 16.44
C LYS A 27 0.89 -0.87 17.58
N LYS A 28 1.45 -0.43 18.70
CA LYS A 28 0.67 0.08 19.84
C LYS A 28 -0.17 1.32 19.51
N ASN A 29 0.18 2.04 18.44
CA ASN A 29 -0.50 3.26 18.02
C ASN A 29 -1.60 3.03 16.97
N LEU A 30 -1.89 1.78 16.60
CA LEU A 30 -2.97 1.46 15.65
C LEU A 30 -4.33 2.00 16.10
N ARG A 31 -4.56 2.10 17.41
CA ARG A 31 -5.80 2.66 17.94
C ARG A 31 -6.04 4.08 17.48
N LYS A 32 -4.97 4.87 17.28
CA LYS A 32 -5.08 6.25 16.80
C LYS A 32 -5.67 6.30 15.39
N LEU A 33 -5.26 5.38 14.51
CA LEU A 33 -5.85 5.29 13.17
C LEU A 33 -7.32 4.87 13.23
N THR A 34 -7.64 3.88 14.03
CA THR A 34 -9.03 3.44 14.22
C THR A 34 -9.90 4.57 14.74
N SER A 35 -9.39 5.37 15.68
CA SER A 35 -10.10 6.52 16.25
C SER A 35 -10.41 7.60 15.23
N LEU A 36 -9.60 7.72 14.16
CA LEU A 36 -9.84 8.68 13.08
C LEU A 36 -10.94 8.24 12.13
N GLY A 37 -11.44 7.01 12.24
CA GLY A 37 -12.44 6.48 11.32
C GLY A 37 -11.84 5.97 10.02
N VAL A 38 -10.56 5.61 10.01
CA VAL A 38 -9.89 5.06 8.83
C VAL A 38 -10.52 3.74 8.42
N LYS A 39 -10.90 3.64 7.16
CA LYS A 39 -11.46 2.44 6.55
C LYS A 39 -11.24 2.47 5.05
N ASP A 40 -11.73 1.47 4.33
CA ASP A 40 -11.62 1.40 2.88
C ASP A 40 -12.03 2.74 2.24
N SER A 41 -11.11 3.36 1.50
CA SER A 41 -11.31 4.67 0.88
C SER A 41 -12.50 4.72 -0.07
N LYS A 42 -12.89 3.59 -0.64
CA LYS A 42 -14.05 3.49 -1.54
C LYS A 42 -15.37 3.74 -0.82
N LYS A 43 -15.38 3.59 0.50
CA LYS A 43 -16.56 3.81 1.35
C LYS A 43 -16.64 5.24 1.88
N LEU A 44 -15.69 6.10 1.50
CA LEU A 44 -15.59 7.47 1.98
C LEU A 44 -15.81 8.47 0.85
N SER A 45 -16.42 9.61 1.15
CA SER A 45 -16.53 10.72 0.20
C SER A 45 -15.15 11.35 -0.03
N PRO A 46 -14.93 12.02 -1.20
CA PRO A 46 -13.65 12.69 -1.47
C PRO A 46 -13.26 13.70 -0.39
N LYS A 47 -14.23 14.45 0.13
CA LYS A 47 -13.97 15.44 1.19
C LYS A 47 -13.51 14.78 2.49
N ILE A 48 -14.14 13.67 2.88
CA ILE A 48 -13.75 12.92 4.07
C ILE A 48 -12.36 12.33 3.88
N ARG A 49 -12.05 11.79 2.70
CA ARG A 49 -10.71 11.26 2.39
C ARG A 49 -9.64 12.33 2.52
N GLU A 50 -9.89 13.54 2.01
CA GLU A 50 -8.95 14.64 2.09
C GLU A 50 -8.68 15.06 3.54
N ASN A 51 -9.73 15.15 4.36
CA ASN A 51 -9.59 15.47 5.78
C ASN A 51 -8.81 14.38 6.53
N LEU A 52 -9.11 13.11 6.24
CA LEU A 52 -8.40 11.98 6.85
C LEU A 52 -6.94 11.95 6.45
N TYR A 53 -6.61 12.26 5.19
CA TYR A 53 -5.24 12.31 4.72
C TYR A 53 -4.37 13.20 5.60
N LYS A 54 -4.84 14.39 5.90
CA LYS A 54 -4.12 15.33 6.76
C LYS A 54 -3.90 14.78 8.17
N LYS A 55 -4.93 14.13 8.73
CA LYS A 55 -4.86 13.54 10.08
C LYS A 55 -3.95 12.32 10.12
N ILE A 56 -4.00 11.49 9.08
CA ILE A 56 -3.15 10.30 8.98
C ILE A 56 -1.69 10.70 8.94
N ILE A 57 -1.31 11.68 8.13
CA ILE A 57 0.07 12.16 8.03
C ILE A 57 0.60 12.62 9.39
N GLN A 58 -0.24 13.25 10.20
CA GLN A 58 0.14 13.72 11.53
C GLN A 58 0.22 12.58 12.55
N THR A 59 -0.45 11.47 12.31
CA THR A 59 -0.58 10.35 13.25
C THR A 59 0.50 9.28 13.04
N VAL A 60 0.83 8.97 11.78
CA VAL A 60 1.81 7.93 11.46
C VAL A 60 3.23 8.42 11.68
N ASP A 61 4.14 7.47 11.93
CA ASP A 61 5.55 7.80 12.13
C ASP A 61 6.25 8.15 10.82
N ASN A 62 5.87 7.49 9.74
CA ASN A 62 6.43 7.75 8.42
C ASN A 62 5.44 7.37 7.32
N TYR A 63 5.62 7.95 6.15
CA TYR A 63 4.85 7.58 4.96
C TYR A 63 5.70 7.77 3.71
N TYR A 64 5.33 7.07 2.64
CA TYR A 64 6.00 7.18 1.36
C TYR A 64 5.01 6.93 0.22
N VAL A 65 5.09 7.74 -0.82
CA VAL A 65 4.23 7.63 -2.00
C VAL A 65 5.11 7.47 -3.23
N ALA A 66 4.86 6.41 -4.00
CA ALA A 66 5.52 6.18 -5.28
C ALA A 66 4.50 6.24 -6.41
N LYS A 67 4.85 6.95 -7.48
CA LYS A 67 4.01 7.06 -8.67
C LYS A 67 4.64 6.28 -9.82
N ILE A 68 3.84 5.41 -10.43
CA ILE A 68 4.27 4.68 -11.63
C ILE A 68 3.77 5.46 -12.84
N PRO A 69 4.67 5.97 -13.71
CA PRO A 69 4.25 6.77 -14.85
C PRO A 69 3.38 5.97 -15.82
N PRO A 70 2.41 6.61 -16.52
CA PRO A 70 1.56 5.92 -17.51
C PRO A 70 2.35 5.18 -18.58
N ARG A 71 3.48 5.72 -19.03
CA ARG A 71 4.35 5.08 -20.02
C ARG A 71 4.87 3.72 -19.56
N SER A 72 5.18 3.58 -18.25
CA SER A 72 5.65 2.31 -17.70
C SER A 72 4.52 1.29 -17.64
N ILE A 73 3.30 1.75 -17.38
CA ILE A 73 2.10 0.91 -17.37
C ILE A 73 1.79 0.44 -18.79
N ASP A 74 1.89 1.33 -19.78
CA ASP A 74 1.65 1.00 -21.18
C ASP A 74 2.64 -0.06 -21.70
N ALA A 75 3.89 0.01 -21.25
CA ALA A 75 4.90 -1.00 -21.58
C ALA A 75 4.62 -2.36 -20.92
N SER A 76 3.81 -2.39 -19.85
CA SER A 76 3.46 -3.58 -19.09
C SER A 76 2.00 -3.97 -19.32
N VAL A 77 1.58 -4.04 -20.60
CA VAL A 77 0.18 -4.29 -20.97
C VAL A 77 -0.34 -5.65 -20.55
N ARG A 78 0.55 -6.63 -20.36
CA ARG A 78 0.14 -7.96 -19.88
C ARG A 78 -0.06 -7.92 -18.37
N LYS A 79 -1.14 -8.56 -17.92
CA LYS A 79 -1.53 -8.55 -16.51
C LYS A 79 -0.41 -8.98 -15.56
N HIS A 80 0.32 -10.06 -15.89
CA HIS A 80 1.40 -10.55 -15.03
C HIS A 80 2.60 -9.59 -14.99
N LEU A 81 2.90 -8.88 -16.08
CA LEU A 81 3.95 -7.87 -16.11
C LEU A 81 3.55 -6.65 -15.28
N LEU A 82 2.27 -6.28 -15.30
CA LEU A 82 1.77 -5.19 -14.46
C LEU A 82 1.86 -5.57 -12.97
N ASN A 83 1.53 -6.82 -12.63
CA ASN A 83 1.66 -7.31 -11.26
C ASN A 83 3.13 -7.27 -10.80
N ASN A 84 4.07 -7.67 -11.66
CA ASN A 84 5.49 -7.61 -11.35
C ASN A 84 5.99 -6.18 -11.17
N LEU A 85 5.53 -5.26 -12.02
CA LEU A 85 5.85 -3.84 -11.90
C LEU A 85 5.34 -3.27 -10.59
N GLU A 86 4.11 -3.59 -10.22
CA GLU A 86 3.51 -3.15 -8.97
C GLU A 86 4.27 -3.71 -7.76
N ALA A 87 4.65 -5.01 -7.79
CA ALA A 87 5.46 -5.61 -6.75
C ALA A 87 6.80 -4.90 -6.57
N LYS A 88 7.43 -4.50 -7.67
CA LYS A 88 8.69 -3.76 -7.65
C LYS A 88 8.54 -2.41 -6.93
N TYR A 89 7.48 -1.67 -7.23
CA TYR A 89 7.24 -0.38 -6.56
C TYR A 89 6.80 -0.55 -5.12
N MET A 90 6.02 -1.58 -4.80
CA MET A 90 5.67 -1.90 -3.41
C MET A 90 6.92 -2.26 -2.60
N ALA A 91 7.85 -3.02 -3.19
CA ALA A 91 9.13 -3.33 -2.55
C ALA A 91 9.94 -2.07 -2.26
N LYS A 92 9.89 -1.09 -3.16
CA LYS A 92 10.54 0.20 -2.94
C LYS A 92 9.95 0.93 -1.75
N VAL A 93 8.62 0.94 -1.61
CA VAL A 93 7.94 1.56 -0.46
C VAL A 93 8.29 0.81 0.83
N VAL A 94 8.27 -0.52 0.80
CA VAL A 94 8.67 -1.36 1.95
C VAL A 94 10.08 -1.01 2.41
N SER A 95 11.02 -0.92 1.47
CA SER A 95 12.41 -0.61 1.79
C SER A 95 12.58 0.80 2.36
N LYS A 96 11.83 1.76 1.84
CA LYS A 96 11.88 3.15 2.33
C LYS A 96 11.32 3.30 3.73
N LEU A 97 10.24 2.60 4.04
CA LEU A 97 9.62 2.65 5.37
C LEU A 97 10.31 1.75 6.38
N ASP A 98 10.93 0.67 5.91
CA ASP A 98 11.78 -0.24 6.71
C ASP A 98 11.12 -0.69 8.03
N ALA A 99 9.85 -1.08 7.96
CA ALA A 99 9.12 -1.58 9.12
C ALA A 99 9.44 -3.06 9.39
N ASP A 100 9.17 -3.52 10.61
CA ASP A 100 9.39 -4.93 10.99
C ASP A 100 8.47 -5.88 10.21
N THR A 101 7.24 -5.48 9.97
CA THR A 101 6.27 -6.24 9.19
C THR A 101 5.48 -5.28 8.30
N SER A 102 5.28 -5.65 7.05
CA SER A 102 4.48 -4.89 6.09
C SER A 102 3.25 -5.68 5.65
N TYR A 103 2.08 -5.06 5.72
CA TYR A 103 0.81 -5.60 5.25
C TYR A 103 0.50 -4.99 3.89
N VAL A 104 0.24 -5.84 2.90
CA VAL A 104 0.09 -5.43 1.51
C VAL A 104 -1.23 -5.95 0.95
N ASP A 105 -1.95 -5.10 0.21
CA ASP A 105 -3.10 -5.51 -0.58
C ASP A 105 -2.59 -6.13 -1.88
N SER A 106 -2.90 -7.42 -2.09
CA SER A 106 -2.42 -8.15 -3.26
C SER A 106 -3.29 -7.89 -4.48
N CYS A 107 -2.65 -7.53 -5.58
CA CYS A 107 -3.27 -7.47 -6.89
C CYS A 107 -3.19 -8.81 -7.65
N ASP A 108 -2.41 -9.76 -7.13
CA ASP A 108 -2.23 -11.07 -7.75
C ASP A 108 -3.30 -12.05 -7.26
N VAL A 109 -3.68 -13.01 -8.11
CA VAL A 109 -4.60 -14.09 -7.74
C VAL A 109 -4.01 -14.98 -6.65
N LYS A 110 -2.69 -14.99 -6.50
CA LYS A 110 -1.99 -15.75 -5.45
C LYS A 110 -1.27 -14.80 -4.50
N PRO A 111 -1.91 -14.39 -3.38
CA PRO A 111 -1.30 -13.43 -2.45
C PRO A 111 0.05 -13.85 -1.90
N LEU A 112 0.25 -15.12 -1.57
CA LEU A 112 1.53 -15.60 -1.05
C LEU A 112 2.66 -15.42 -2.05
N ARG A 113 2.40 -15.68 -3.33
CA ARG A 113 3.38 -15.49 -4.40
C ARG A 113 3.75 -14.02 -4.52
N PHE A 114 2.77 -13.14 -4.50
CA PHE A 114 2.97 -11.69 -4.58
C PHE A 114 3.81 -11.19 -3.39
N GLY A 115 3.47 -11.62 -2.19
CA GLY A 115 4.21 -11.26 -0.98
C GLY A 115 5.65 -11.75 -0.99
N LYS A 116 5.90 -12.96 -1.48
CA LYS A 116 7.27 -13.50 -1.62
C LYS A 116 8.10 -12.68 -2.60
N GLU A 117 7.51 -12.26 -3.71
CA GLU A 117 8.18 -11.43 -4.70
C GLU A 117 8.59 -10.09 -4.09
N ILE A 118 7.68 -9.43 -3.37
CA ILE A 118 7.98 -8.18 -2.69
C ILE A 118 9.10 -8.38 -1.65
N SER A 119 9.04 -9.45 -0.87
CA SER A 119 10.06 -9.77 0.12
C SER A 119 11.44 -9.91 -0.51
N GLN A 120 11.55 -10.64 -1.60
CA GLN A 120 12.80 -10.81 -2.33
C GLN A 120 13.33 -9.48 -2.89
N LEU A 121 12.46 -8.68 -3.49
CA LEU A 121 12.84 -7.40 -4.08
C LEU A 121 13.18 -6.34 -3.02
N SER A 122 12.73 -6.51 -1.79
CA SER A 122 13.01 -5.60 -0.67
C SER A 122 14.07 -6.14 0.29
N ASN A 123 14.92 -7.05 -0.17
CA ASN A 123 16.03 -7.64 0.60
C ASN A 123 15.57 -8.40 1.86
N GLY A 124 14.48 -9.14 1.75
CA GLY A 124 14.04 -10.04 2.80
C GLY A 124 13.13 -9.43 3.86
N HIS A 125 12.53 -8.27 3.61
CA HIS A 125 11.53 -7.72 4.52
C HIS A 125 10.37 -8.69 4.69
N LYS A 126 9.81 -8.73 5.91
CA LYS A 126 8.67 -9.58 6.22
C LYS A 126 7.39 -8.97 5.64
N ILE A 127 6.75 -9.72 4.76
CA ILE A 127 5.54 -9.28 4.04
C ILE A 127 4.38 -10.21 4.39
N LYS A 128 3.23 -9.59 4.70
CA LYS A 128 1.95 -10.29 4.84
C LYS A 128 1.01 -9.74 3.77
N SER A 129 0.67 -10.57 2.81
CA SER A 129 -0.09 -10.20 1.62
C SER A 129 -1.43 -10.90 1.61
N TYR A 130 -2.51 -10.13 1.39
CA TYR A 130 -3.88 -10.63 1.39
C TYR A 130 -4.69 -9.95 0.30
N HIS A 131 -5.72 -10.65 -0.20
CA HIS A 131 -6.76 -10.01 -1.00
C HIS A 131 -7.60 -9.10 -0.09
N HIS A 132 -7.92 -7.91 -0.58
CA HIS A 132 -8.74 -6.93 0.15
C HIS A 132 -8.16 -6.60 1.54
N ALA A 133 -6.85 -6.44 1.62
CA ALA A 133 -6.18 -6.10 2.87
C ALA A 133 -6.66 -4.76 3.43
N ASP A 134 -7.04 -3.83 2.57
CA ASP A 134 -7.61 -2.53 2.96
C ASP A 134 -8.91 -2.65 3.76
N SER A 135 -9.69 -3.73 3.55
CA SER A 135 -10.90 -4.01 4.33
C SER A 135 -10.63 -4.72 5.64
N ARG A 136 -9.46 -5.38 5.77
CA ARG A 136 -9.12 -6.24 6.90
C ARG A 136 -8.18 -5.59 7.91
N PHE A 137 -7.30 -4.70 7.45
CA PHE A 137 -6.25 -4.11 8.28
C PHE A 137 -6.30 -2.59 8.20
N VAL A 138 -6.49 -1.93 9.34
CA VAL A 138 -6.58 -0.48 9.40
C VAL A 138 -5.32 0.21 8.89
N VAL A 139 -4.15 -0.41 9.09
CA VAL A 139 -2.88 0.15 8.59
C VAL A 139 -2.84 0.21 7.06
N VAL A 140 -3.49 -0.71 6.37
CA VAL A 140 -3.60 -0.70 4.90
C VAL A 140 -4.65 0.32 4.45
N SER A 141 -5.75 0.46 5.19
CA SER A 141 -6.79 1.45 4.90
C SER A 141 -6.26 2.89 5.02
N ALA A 142 -5.31 3.07 5.89
CA ALA A 142 -4.71 4.39 6.07
C ALA A 142 -3.96 4.86 4.84
#